data_dbcb4c8007ee230002160343bd8bb98c
#
_entry.id   dbcb4c8007ee230002160343bd8bb98c
#
_cell.length_a   1.000
_cell.length_b   1.000
_cell.length_c   1.000
_cell.angle_alpha   90.00
_cell.angle_beta   90.00
_cell.angle_gamma   90.00
#
_symmetry.space_group_name_H-M   'P 1'
#
loop_
_entity.id
_entity.type
_entity.pdbx_description
1 polymer ?
#
loop_
_entity_poly.entity_id
_entity_poly.type
_entity_poly.pdbx_seq_one_letter_code
_entity_poly.pdbx_strand_id
1 'polypeptide(L)'
;MKKALQITAISAVMAFSLNVSAKEKSATEIKIEQAMKLDYRTDADRERDNNRWASGALKFMGLKDDMKVFEFGPGNGWYTKILAPVLKDKGHLTIGYPKTWMAGLDELMKTPQMEQVRRVNLDMKWDRETRAFDFNGINFQSEDLDMFLNIREYHNLHGEERAEFNQAVFKALKPGGTYVVIDHTRRHMQSDSPENWRREDPVTVLVEIQQAGFELVKHSDMFYRLDDSLQYEVGRKTVAGNTDRFFFVFKKPE
;
A
#
# COMPACT_ATOMS: atom_id res chain seq x y z
N MET A 1 -41.85 70.39 21.54
CA MET A 1 -40.42 70.08 21.70
C MET A 1 -40.30 68.56 21.84
N LYS A 2 -39.92 67.88 20.73
CA LYS A 2 -39.72 66.43 20.70
C LYS A 2 -38.23 66.16 20.79
N LYS A 3 -37.72 65.50 21.84
CA LYS A 3 -36.36 65.07 22.01
C LYS A 3 -36.21 63.73 21.27
N ALA A 4 -35.34 63.70 20.24
CA ALA A 4 -34.95 62.49 19.58
C ALA A 4 -33.86 61.77 20.42
N LEU A 5 -34.07 60.51 20.73
CA LEU A 5 -33.09 59.63 21.39
C LEU A 5 -32.28 58.93 20.34
N GLN A 6 -31.00 59.25 20.23
CA GLN A 6 -30.05 58.51 19.38
C GLN A 6 -29.54 57.28 20.13
N ILE A 7 -29.86 56.09 19.61
CA ILE A 7 -29.32 54.83 20.09
C ILE A 7 -28.11 54.49 19.20
N THR A 8 -26.93 54.60 19.76
CA THR A 8 -25.68 54.15 19.11
C THR A 8 -25.51 52.66 19.36
N ALA A 9 -25.73 51.84 18.37
CA ALA A 9 -25.42 50.41 18.41
C ALA A 9 -23.94 50.18 18.17
N ILE A 10 -23.19 49.75 19.18
CA ILE A 10 -21.82 49.31 19.07
C ILE A 10 -21.83 47.83 18.69
N SER A 11 -21.56 47.54 17.41
CA SER A 11 -21.37 46.17 16.95
C SER A 11 -19.94 45.74 17.25
N ALA A 12 -19.72 44.95 18.29
CA ALA A 12 -18.48 44.28 18.55
C ALA A 12 -18.34 43.08 17.61
N VAL A 13 -17.52 43.20 16.57
CA VAL A 13 -17.12 42.09 15.73
C VAL A 13 -16.02 41.32 16.45
N MET A 14 -16.36 40.18 17.06
CA MET A 14 -15.38 39.23 17.57
C MET A 14 -14.79 38.48 16.37
N ALA A 15 -13.59 38.85 15.96
CA ALA A 15 -12.76 38.07 15.04
C ALA A 15 -12.25 36.82 15.76
N PHE A 16 -12.91 35.68 15.56
CA PHE A 16 -12.35 34.38 15.92
C PHE A 16 -11.24 34.03 14.95
N SER A 17 -10.00 34.27 15.34
CA SER A 17 -8.84 33.75 14.65
C SER A 17 -8.78 32.23 14.86
N LEU A 18 -9.24 31.45 13.89
CA LEU A 18 -8.99 30.01 13.84
C LEU A 18 -7.48 29.82 13.58
N ASN A 19 -6.72 29.68 14.66
CA ASN A 19 -5.36 29.18 14.60
C ASN A 19 -5.42 27.69 14.20
N VAL A 20 -5.50 27.41 12.90
CA VAL A 20 -5.22 26.07 12.36
C VAL A 20 -3.70 25.88 12.49
N SER A 21 -3.28 25.38 13.64
CA SER A 21 -1.88 24.95 13.80
C SER A 21 -1.66 23.78 12.82
N ALA A 22 -0.87 24.03 11.77
CA ALA A 22 -0.44 22.94 10.89
C ALA A 22 0.33 21.94 11.76
N LYS A 23 -0.20 20.71 11.86
CA LYS A 23 0.44 19.64 12.62
C LYS A 23 1.84 19.42 12.06
N GLU A 24 2.86 19.53 12.88
CA GLU A 24 4.25 19.26 12.47
C GLU A 24 4.37 17.86 11.89
N LYS A 25 5.15 17.74 10.79
CA LYS A 25 5.42 16.45 10.14
C LYS A 25 6.27 15.59 11.07
N SER A 26 5.94 14.32 11.16
CA SER A 26 6.78 13.34 11.86
C SER A 26 8.12 13.14 11.14
N ALA A 27 9.12 12.62 11.86
CA ALA A 27 10.41 12.27 11.27
C ALA A 27 10.27 11.32 10.07
N THR A 28 9.36 10.36 10.17
CA THR A 28 9.05 9.43 9.07
C THR A 28 8.46 10.14 7.84
N GLU A 29 7.53 11.08 8.04
CA GLU A 29 6.95 11.86 6.94
C GLU A 29 8.02 12.70 6.22
N ILE A 30 8.96 13.29 6.97
CA ILE A 30 10.09 14.03 6.39
C ILE A 30 10.98 13.09 5.57
N LYS A 31 11.33 11.91 6.10
CA LYS A 31 12.13 10.91 5.38
C LYS A 31 11.43 10.43 4.09
N ILE A 32 10.11 10.22 4.11
CA ILE A 32 9.34 9.85 2.91
C ILE A 32 9.46 10.95 1.84
N GLU A 33 9.26 12.22 2.21
CA GLU A 33 9.38 13.33 1.27
C GLU A 33 10.80 13.50 0.70
N GLN A 34 11.82 13.21 1.50
CA GLN A 34 13.21 13.18 1.06
C GLN A 34 13.46 12.03 0.10
N ALA A 35 12.98 10.82 0.43
CA ALA A 35 13.10 9.63 -0.41
C ALA A 35 12.46 9.81 -1.79
N MET A 36 11.32 10.50 -1.86
CA MET A 36 10.62 10.84 -3.11
C MET A 36 11.47 11.69 -4.08
N LYS A 37 12.48 12.40 -3.58
CA LYS A 37 13.33 13.33 -4.35
C LYS A 37 14.68 12.75 -4.76
N LEU A 38 15.01 11.52 -4.33
CA LEU A 38 16.32 10.91 -4.59
C LEU A 38 16.54 10.65 -6.09
N ASP A 39 17.76 10.88 -6.54
CA ASP A 39 18.12 10.91 -7.98
C ASP A 39 18.03 9.54 -8.67
N TYR A 40 18.17 8.44 -7.92
CA TYR A 40 18.04 7.09 -8.48
C TYR A 40 16.58 6.71 -8.83
N ARG A 41 15.60 7.53 -8.44
CA ARG A 41 14.23 7.40 -8.93
C ARG A 41 14.14 7.93 -10.35
N THR A 42 13.66 7.09 -11.26
CA THR A 42 13.54 7.41 -12.68
C THR A 42 12.35 8.36 -12.97
N ASP A 43 12.31 8.95 -14.15
CA ASP A 43 11.14 9.73 -14.59
C ASP A 43 9.88 8.88 -14.62
N ALA A 44 9.98 7.62 -15.05
CA ALA A 44 8.86 6.66 -15.00
C ALA A 44 8.36 6.39 -13.56
N ASP A 45 9.23 6.46 -12.54
CA ASP A 45 8.80 6.40 -11.14
C ASP A 45 8.01 7.66 -10.76
N ARG A 46 8.51 8.84 -11.16
CA ARG A 46 7.89 10.15 -10.84
C ARG A 46 6.54 10.34 -11.53
N GLU A 47 6.39 9.91 -12.77
CA GLU A 47 5.10 9.94 -13.48
C GLU A 47 4.00 9.17 -12.74
N ARG A 48 4.39 8.13 -11.98
CA ARG A 48 3.45 7.31 -11.20
C ARG A 48 3.15 7.87 -9.82
N ASP A 49 3.85 8.89 -9.35
CA ASP A 49 3.72 9.40 -7.98
C ASP A 49 2.30 9.93 -7.70
N ASN A 50 1.72 10.69 -8.63
CA ASN A 50 0.34 11.18 -8.50
C ASN A 50 -0.69 10.05 -8.43
N ASN A 51 -0.44 8.96 -9.14
CA ASN A 51 -1.34 7.80 -9.21
C ASN A 51 -1.24 6.90 -7.97
N ARG A 52 -0.07 6.87 -7.33
CA ARG A 52 0.24 6.04 -6.17
C ARG A 52 0.25 6.79 -4.85
N TRP A 53 0.28 8.12 -4.91
CA TRP A 53 0.28 9.04 -3.77
C TRP A 53 1.07 8.50 -2.56
N ALA A 54 2.37 8.23 -2.75
CA ALA A 54 3.21 7.54 -1.78
C ALA A 54 3.13 8.13 -0.38
N SER A 55 3.27 9.46 -0.27
CA SER A 55 3.27 10.13 1.03
C SER A 55 1.95 9.90 1.79
N GLY A 56 0.81 10.07 1.12
CA GLY A 56 -0.51 9.83 1.71
C GLY A 56 -0.72 8.36 2.04
N ALA A 57 -0.36 7.45 1.12
CA ALA A 57 -0.54 6.02 1.30
C ALA A 57 0.31 5.46 2.46
N LEU A 58 1.61 5.76 2.50
CA LEU A 58 2.51 5.28 3.55
C LEU A 58 2.14 5.84 4.93
N LYS A 59 1.67 7.10 4.99
CA LYS A 59 1.11 7.69 6.21
C LYS A 59 -0.16 6.96 6.65
N PHE A 60 -1.08 6.68 5.72
CA PHE A 60 -2.32 5.96 6.02
C PHE A 60 -2.05 4.54 6.51
N MET A 61 -1.08 3.82 5.92
CA MET A 61 -0.61 2.51 6.38
C MET A 61 -0.08 2.57 7.82
N GLY A 62 0.37 3.74 8.28
CA GLY A 62 0.98 3.92 9.59
C GLY A 62 2.47 3.55 9.61
N LEU A 63 3.17 3.67 8.48
CA LEU A 63 4.61 3.43 8.40
C LEU A 63 5.37 4.31 9.39
N LYS A 64 6.33 3.68 10.10
CA LYS A 64 7.33 4.36 10.93
C LYS A 64 8.73 3.95 10.49
N ASP A 65 9.72 4.82 10.70
CA ASP A 65 11.08 4.62 10.23
C ASP A 65 11.89 3.59 11.03
N ASP A 66 11.30 3.02 12.07
CA ASP A 66 11.87 1.97 12.93
C ASP A 66 11.23 0.58 12.74
N MET A 67 10.33 0.43 11.75
CA MET A 67 9.61 -0.81 11.50
C MET A 67 10.42 -1.85 10.74
N LYS A 68 10.14 -3.13 11.01
CA LYS A 68 10.50 -4.25 10.15
C LYS A 68 9.39 -4.46 9.12
N VAL A 69 9.67 -4.15 7.87
CA VAL A 69 8.70 -4.17 6.78
C VAL A 69 9.06 -5.26 5.76
N PHE A 70 8.06 -6.02 5.34
CA PHE A 70 8.17 -6.94 4.21
C PHE A 70 7.37 -6.40 3.02
N GLU A 71 8.01 -6.21 1.87
CA GLU A 71 7.36 -5.88 0.59
C GLU A 71 7.30 -7.13 -0.27
N PHE A 72 6.10 -7.65 -0.49
CA PHE A 72 5.86 -8.77 -1.39
C PHE A 72 5.67 -8.27 -2.82
N GLY A 73 6.36 -8.89 -3.78
CA GLY A 73 6.23 -8.52 -5.19
C GLY A 73 6.69 -7.10 -5.51
N PRO A 74 7.96 -6.73 -5.27
CA PRO A 74 8.44 -5.33 -5.41
C PRO A 74 8.36 -4.81 -6.85
N GLY A 75 8.20 -5.68 -7.86
CA GLY A 75 8.19 -5.34 -9.28
C GLY A 75 9.46 -4.57 -9.66
N ASN A 76 9.30 -3.37 -10.24
CA ASN A 76 10.43 -2.49 -10.60
C ASN A 76 10.93 -1.63 -9.41
N GLY A 77 10.56 -1.98 -8.19
CA GLY A 77 11.05 -1.34 -6.96
C GLY A 77 10.48 0.06 -6.69
N TRP A 78 9.28 0.38 -7.16
CA TRP A 78 8.74 1.71 -6.95
C TRP A 78 8.56 2.06 -5.45
N TYR A 79 7.95 1.16 -4.65
CA TYR A 79 7.88 1.33 -3.20
C TYR A 79 9.23 1.06 -2.54
N THR A 80 9.98 0.04 -2.97
CA THR A 80 11.33 -0.28 -2.48
C THR A 80 12.24 0.96 -2.48
N LYS A 81 12.22 1.76 -3.56
CA LYS A 81 13.01 2.99 -3.71
C LYS A 81 12.65 4.08 -2.69
N ILE A 82 11.49 3.99 -2.07
CA ILE A 82 11.04 4.94 -1.03
C ILE A 82 11.25 4.32 0.35
N LEU A 83 10.86 3.05 0.53
CA LEU A 83 10.92 2.35 1.81
C LEU A 83 12.35 2.15 2.30
N ALA A 84 13.27 1.77 1.40
CA ALA A 84 14.65 1.49 1.77
C ALA A 84 15.34 2.67 2.48
N PRO A 85 15.38 3.90 1.92
CA PRO A 85 16.02 5.03 2.62
C PRO A 85 15.23 5.48 3.86
N VAL A 86 13.91 5.29 3.92
CA VAL A 86 13.12 5.64 5.11
C VAL A 86 13.47 4.73 6.29
N LEU A 87 13.66 3.44 6.03
CA LEU A 87 13.90 2.42 7.06
C LEU A 87 15.40 2.22 7.38
N LYS A 88 16.32 2.77 6.57
CA LYS A 88 17.75 2.47 6.60
C LYS A 88 18.40 2.58 7.99
N ASP A 89 18.03 3.60 8.77
CA ASP A 89 18.76 3.91 10.00
C ASP A 89 18.29 3.12 11.24
N LYS A 90 16.98 2.80 11.30
CA LYS A 90 16.36 2.26 12.51
C LYS A 90 15.48 1.06 12.24
N GLY A 91 14.92 0.95 11.02
CA GLY A 91 14.03 -0.10 10.59
C GLY A 91 14.75 -1.16 9.76
N HIS A 92 13.98 -1.99 9.11
CA HIS A 92 14.49 -3.01 8.20
C HIS A 92 13.50 -3.27 7.07
N LEU A 93 14.01 -3.29 5.82
CA LEU A 93 13.22 -3.67 4.66
C LEU A 93 13.65 -5.05 4.15
N THR A 94 12.70 -5.95 4.06
CA THR A 94 12.84 -7.20 3.30
C THR A 94 11.94 -7.13 2.08
N ILE A 95 12.47 -7.50 0.92
CA ILE A 95 11.68 -7.70 -0.31
C ILE A 95 11.67 -9.18 -0.67
N GLY A 96 10.51 -9.70 -1.06
CA GLY A 96 10.35 -11.13 -1.34
C GLY A 96 9.59 -11.39 -2.64
N TYR A 97 10.22 -12.20 -3.52
CA TYR A 97 9.65 -12.71 -4.77
C TYR A 97 10.56 -13.81 -5.34
N PRO A 98 10.17 -14.58 -6.35
CA PRO A 98 11.11 -15.44 -7.06
C PRO A 98 12.32 -14.66 -7.57
N LYS A 99 13.52 -15.20 -7.37
CA LYS A 99 14.78 -14.53 -7.71
C LYS A 99 14.81 -14.04 -9.16
N THR A 100 14.30 -14.84 -10.09
CA THR A 100 14.24 -14.50 -11.52
C THR A 100 13.32 -13.30 -11.80
N TRP A 101 12.27 -13.12 -11.02
CA TRP A 101 11.33 -12.00 -11.17
C TRP A 101 11.86 -10.71 -10.54
N MET A 102 12.83 -10.83 -9.64
CA MET A 102 13.54 -9.68 -9.04
C MET A 102 14.82 -9.31 -9.79
N ALA A 103 15.20 -9.99 -10.87
CA ALA A 103 16.44 -9.71 -11.60
C ALA A 103 16.53 -8.27 -12.13
N GLY A 104 15.38 -7.65 -12.45
CA GLY A 104 15.32 -6.23 -12.84
C GLY A 104 15.75 -5.24 -11.74
N LEU A 105 15.88 -5.69 -10.49
CA LEU A 105 16.34 -4.87 -9.36
C LEU A 105 17.85 -4.99 -9.10
N ASP A 106 18.59 -5.83 -9.82
CA ASP A 106 19.99 -6.12 -9.49
C ASP A 106 20.88 -4.86 -9.51
N GLU A 107 20.67 -3.95 -10.45
CA GLU A 107 21.41 -2.67 -10.49
C GLU A 107 20.97 -1.72 -9.36
N LEU A 108 19.68 -1.68 -9.05
CA LEU A 108 19.18 -0.89 -7.92
C LEU A 108 19.81 -1.36 -6.60
N MET A 109 19.92 -2.67 -6.40
CA MET A 109 20.50 -3.25 -5.17
C MET A 109 21.97 -2.91 -4.94
N LYS A 110 22.69 -2.44 -5.95
CA LYS A 110 24.08 -1.97 -5.81
C LYS A 110 24.20 -0.55 -5.26
N THR A 111 23.10 0.18 -5.17
CA THR A 111 23.11 1.56 -4.66
C THR A 111 23.24 1.60 -3.14
N PRO A 112 23.93 2.64 -2.56
CA PRO A 112 24.12 2.74 -1.12
C PRO A 112 22.82 2.77 -0.29
N GLN A 113 21.72 3.20 -0.91
CA GLN A 113 20.40 3.26 -0.25
C GLN A 113 19.80 1.86 -0.04
N MET A 114 20.22 0.87 -0.85
CA MET A 114 19.72 -0.50 -0.81
C MET A 114 20.60 -1.46 0.00
N GLU A 115 21.71 -0.99 0.54
CA GLU A 115 22.73 -1.81 1.22
C GLU A 115 22.15 -2.72 2.31
N GLN A 116 21.13 -2.23 3.03
CA GLN A 116 20.49 -2.98 4.13
C GLN A 116 19.19 -3.69 3.72
N VAL A 117 18.81 -3.62 2.43
CA VAL A 117 17.62 -4.31 1.95
C VAL A 117 17.91 -5.81 1.80
N ARG A 118 17.16 -6.61 2.54
CA ARG A 118 17.24 -8.06 2.44
C ARG A 118 16.36 -8.57 1.30
N ARG A 119 16.90 -9.46 0.46
CA ARG A 119 16.14 -10.15 -0.61
C ARG A 119 15.87 -11.58 -0.20
N VAL A 120 14.61 -11.99 -0.28
CA VAL A 120 14.18 -13.37 -0.05
C VAL A 120 13.73 -13.97 -1.37
N ASN A 121 14.34 -15.12 -1.73
CA ASN A 121 13.84 -15.91 -2.85
C ASN A 121 12.67 -16.76 -2.38
N LEU A 122 11.48 -16.48 -2.90
CA LEU A 122 10.29 -17.26 -2.64
C LEU A 122 10.18 -18.39 -3.67
N ASP A 123 9.93 -19.61 -3.18
CA ASP A 123 9.69 -20.76 -4.06
C ASP A 123 8.23 -20.75 -4.53
N MET A 124 8.00 -20.07 -5.62
CA MET A 124 6.71 -19.94 -6.27
C MET A 124 6.88 -19.80 -7.77
N LYS A 125 5.87 -20.20 -8.52
CA LYS A 125 5.84 -20.19 -9.98
C LYS A 125 4.61 -19.45 -10.47
N TRP A 126 4.62 -19.10 -11.74
CA TRP A 126 3.45 -18.61 -12.44
C TRP A 126 2.81 -19.74 -13.23
N ASP A 127 1.61 -20.12 -12.86
CA ASP A 127 0.79 -21.01 -13.67
C ASP A 127 0.07 -20.21 -14.77
N ARG A 128 0.31 -20.59 -16.01
CA ARG A 128 -0.28 -19.91 -17.18
C ARG A 128 -1.71 -20.32 -17.46
N GLU A 129 -2.13 -21.49 -17.00
CA GLU A 129 -3.46 -22.02 -17.21
C GLU A 129 -4.45 -21.33 -16.26
N THR A 130 -4.16 -21.34 -14.98
CA THR A 130 -4.95 -20.67 -13.94
C THR A 130 -4.71 -19.16 -13.87
N ARG A 131 -3.60 -18.66 -14.45
CA ARG A 131 -3.13 -17.27 -14.34
C ARG A 131 -2.93 -16.82 -12.91
N ALA A 132 -2.38 -17.68 -12.10
CA ALA A 132 -2.15 -17.47 -10.67
C ALA A 132 -0.74 -17.89 -10.25
N PHE A 133 -0.37 -17.53 -9.04
CA PHE A 133 0.79 -18.10 -8.37
C PHE A 133 0.50 -19.54 -7.97
N ASP A 134 1.47 -20.40 -8.21
CA ASP A 134 1.50 -21.80 -7.77
C ASP A 134 2.68 -21.97 -6.80
N PHE A 135 2.41 -22.42 -5.60
CA PHE A 135 3.38 -22.73 -4.56
C PHE A 135 2.83 -23.76 -3.58
N ASN A 136 3.71 -24.42 -2.87
CA ASN A 136 3.37 -25.35 -1.82
C ASN A 136 4.26 -25.04 -0.60
N GLY A 137 3.66 -24.52 0.46
CA GLY A 137 4.39 -24.15 1.67
C GLY A 137 5.16 -22.85 1.54
N ILE A 138 4.49 -21.72 1.26
CA ILE A 138 5.18 -20.43 1.17
C ILE A 138 5.81 -20.03 2.51
N ASN A 139 7.10 -19.65 2.46
CA ASN A 139 7.85 -19.19 3.62
C ASN A 139 8.56 -17.87 3.31
N PHE A 140 8.15 -16.81 4.02
CA PHE A 140 8.75 -15.47 3.86
C PHE A 140 10.13 -15.34 4.51
N GLN A 141 10.61 -16.37 5.21
CA GLN A 141 11.90 -16.37 5.93
C GLN A 141 12.05 -15.11 6.81
N SER A 142 10.95 -14.67 7.38
CA SER A 142 10.84 -13.45 8.20
C SER A 142 9.85 -13.70 9.31
N GLU A 143 10.14 -13.13 10.47
CA GLU A 143 9.30 -13.21 11.67
C GLU A 143 9.35 -11.89 12.42
N ASP A 144 8.38 -11.70 13.32
CA ASP A 144 8.23 -10.47 14.10
C ASP A 144 8.17 -9.18 13.23
N LEU A 145 7.54 -9.29 12.07
CA LEU A 145 7.33 -8.13 11.19
C LEU A 145 6.33 -7.15 11.81
N ASP A 146 6.62 -5.86 11.69
CA ASP A 146 5.69 -4.79 12.04
C ASP A 146 4.64 -4.58 10.93
N MET A 147 5.05 -4.76 9.67
CA MET A 147 4.19 -4.52 8.52
C MET A 147 4.52 -5.45 7.36
N PHE A 148 3.48 -6.00 6.74
CA PHE A 148 3.57 -6.76 5.50
C PHE A 148 2.78 -6.02 4.40
N LEU A 149 3.42 -5.77 3.27
CA LEU A 149 2.83 -5.07 2.14
C LEU A 149 2.56 -6.04 0.99
N ASN A 150 1.30 -6.15 0.58
CA ASN A 150 0.85 -6.81 -0.64
C ASN A 150 0.15 -5.77 -1.52
N ILE A 151 0.90 -5.21 -2.47
CA ILE A 151 0.43 -4.10 -3.29
C ILE A 151 0.36 -4.53 -4.74
N ARG A 152 -0.86 -4.82 -5.21
CA ARG A 152 -1.17 -5.24 -6.58
C ARG A 152 -0.61 -6.62 -6.93
N GLU A 153 -0.60 -7.51 -5.96
CA GLU A 153 -0.20 -8.90 -6.14
C GLU A 153 -1.26 -9.89 -5.61
N TYR A 154 -2.26 -9.40 -4.83
CA TYR A 154 -3.29 -10.27 -4.26
C TYR A 154 -4.14 -10.94 -5.33
N HIS A 155 -4.39 -10.25 -6.44
CA HIS A 155 -5.11 -10.77 -7.60
C HIS A 155 -4.41 -11.94 -8.33
N ASN A 156 -3.17 -12.23 -7.98
CA ASN A 156 -2.43 -13.37 -8.51
C ASN A 156 -2.52 -14.61 -7.60
N LEU A 157 -3.24 -14.51 -6.48
CA LEU A 157 -3.49 -15.60 -5.53
C LEU A 157 -4.89 -16.16 -5.77
N HIS A 158 -5.02 -17.47 -5.90
CA HIS A 158 -6.31 -18.13 -6.12
C HIS A 158 -6.48 -19.32 -5.19
N GLY A 159 -7.73 -19.75 -4.98
CA GLY A 159 -8.03 -21.01 -4.32
C GLY A 159 -7.37 -21.20 -2.95
N GLU A 160 -6.77 -22.38 -2.77
CA GLU A 160 -6.13 -22.79 -1.52
C GLU A 160 -4.84 -21.99 -1.26
N GLU A 161 -4.10 -21.61 -2.31
CA GLU A 161 -2.89 -20.79 -2.21
C GLU A 161 -3.17 -19.45 -1.56
N ARG A 162 -4.34 -18.86 -1.77
CA ARG A 162 -4.76 -17.60 -1.16
C ARG A 162 -4.91 -17.73 0.36
N ALA A 163 -5.54 -18.81 0.82
CA ALA A 163 -5.68 -19.09 2.24
C ALA A 163 -4.32 -19.38 2.91
N GLU A 164 -3.48 -20.17 2.24
CA GLU A 164 -2.13 -20.49 2.69
C GLU A 164 -1.25 -19.23 2.80
N PHE A 165 -1.30 -18.37 1.77
CA PHE A 165 -0.58 -17.11 1.76
C PHE A 165 -0.98 -16.22 2.95
N ASN A 166 -2.27 -16.02 3.17
CA ASN A 166 -2.77 -15.21 4.28
C ASN A 166 -2.35 -15.78 5.64
N GLN A 167 -2.36 -17.10 5.80
CA GLN A 167 -1.86 -17.77 7.01
C GLN A 167 -0.35 -17.60 7.20
N ALA A 168 0.43 -17.66 6.12
CA ALA A 168 1.87 -17.41 6.18
C ALA A 168 2.19 -15.96 6.57
N VAL A 169 1.44 -14.97 6.03
CA VAL A 169 1.55 -13.57 6.45
C VAL A 169 1.19 -13.40 7.92
N PHE A 170 0.12 -14.07 8.39
CA PHE A 170 -0.27 -14.04 9.80
C PHE A 170 0.84 -14.56 10.72
N LYS A 171 1.52 -15.63 10.33
CA LYS A 171 2.65 -16.19 11.09
C LYS A 171 3.86 -15.25 11.10
N ALA A 172 4.16 -14.59 9.98
CA ALA A 172 5.32 -13.71 9.84
C ALA A 172 5.19 -12.39 10.62
N LEU A 173 3.97 -11.92 10.86
CA LEU A 173 3.70 -10.71 11.61
C LEU A 173 3.76 -10.96 13.12
N LYS A 174 4.29 -10.01 13.89
CA LYS A 174 4.17 -9.98 15.35
C LYS A 174 2.72 -9.69 15.77
N PRO A 175 2.31 -10.01 17.02
CA PRO A 175 1.06 -9.51 17.58
C PRO A 175 1.00 -7.98 17.42
N GLY A 176 -0.14 -7.44 17.01
CA GLY A 176 -0.30 -6.01 16.71
C GLY A 176 0.29 -5.55 15.37
N GLY A 177 1.01 -6.40 14.64
CA GLY A 177 1.55 -6.12 13.31
C GLY A 177 0.46 -5.96 12.24
N THR A 178 0.76 -5.25 11.17
CA THR A 178 -0.23 -4.87 10.15
C THR A 178 0.01 -5.56 8.80
N TYR A 179 -1.07 -6.01 8.18
CA TYR A 179 -1.11 -6.51 6.81
C TYR A 179 -1.81 -5.48 5.93
N VAL A 180 -1.11 -4.92 4.97
CA VAL A 180 -1.62 -3.91 4.03
C VAL A 180 -1.89 -4.56 2.69
N VAL A 181 -3.12 -4.40 2.19
CA VAL A 181 -3.52 -4.88 0.86
C VAL A 181 -4.10 -3.73 0.05
N ILE A 182 -3.48 -3.48 -1.11
CA ILE A 182 -3.99 -2.55 -2.12
C ILE A 182 -4.09 -3.33 -3.41
N ASP A 183 -5.30 -3.44 -3.98
CA ASP A 183 -5.44 -4.10 -5.27
C ASP A 183 -6.57 -3.51 -6.11
N HIS A 184 -6.64 -3.91 -7.36
CA HIS A 184 -7.60 -3.43 -8.35
C HIS A 184 -8.99 -3.96 -8.06
N THR A 185 -9.95 -3.05 -7.95
CA THR A 185 -11.33 -3.35 -7.62
C THR A 185 -12.04 -4.07 -8.76
N ARG A 186 -12.68 -5.19 -8.47
CA ARG A 186 -13.75 -5.83 -9.24
C ARG A 186 -15.10 -5.48 -8.59
N ARG A 187 -16.14 -5.38 -9.36
CA ARG A 187 -17.49 -5.16 -8.82
C ARG A 187 -17.89 -6.34 -7.94
N HIS A 188 -18.45 -6.03 -6.77
CA HIS A 188 -18.93 -7.05 -5.85
C HIS A 188 -19.86 -8.05 -6.53
N MET A 189 -19.64 -9.34 -6.31
CA MET A 189 -20.34 -10.49 -6.90
C MET A 189 -20.19 -10.62 -8.44
N GLN A 190 -19.37 -9.82 -9.09
CA GLN A 190 -19.05 -10.04 -10.50
C GLN A 190 -18.14 -11.26 -10.63
N SER A 191 -18.51 -12.17 -11.54
CA SER A 191 -17.69 -13.34 -11.84
C SER A 191 -16.32 -12.94 -12.38
N ASP A 192 -15.29 -13.72 -12.05
CA ASP A 192 -13.98 -13.60 -12.66
C ASP A 192 -14.04 -13.99 -14.14
N SER A 193 -13.31 -13.25 -14.97
CA SER A 193 -13.23 -13.51 -16.40
C SER A 193 -11.95 -12.91 -17.00
N PRO A 194 -11.53 -13.37 -18.20
CA PRO A 194 -10.39 -12.75 -18.89
C PRO A 194 -10.56 -11.25 -19.16
N GLU A 195 -11.80 -10.76 -19.23
CA GLU A 195 -12.11 -9.37 -19.51
C GLU A 195 -11.86 -8.44 -18.33
N ASN A 196 -12.04 -8.93 -17.09
CA ASN A 196 -11.79 -8.19 -15.85
C ASN A 196 -10.56 -8.71 -15.07
N TRP A 197 -9.67 -9.39 -15.74
CA TRP A 197 -8.48 -10.00 -15.14
C TRP A 197 -7.65 -9.01 -14.31
N ARG A 198 -7.04 -9.51 -13.26
CA ARG A 198 -6.27 -8.75 -12.26
C ARG A 198 -7.11 -7.81 -11.42
N ARG A 199 -8.39 -8.09 -11.28
CA ARG A 199 -9.28 -7.37 -10.37
C ARG A 199 -9.85 -8.32 -9.33
N GLU A 200 -9.97 -7.83 -8.11
CA GLU A 200 -10.51 -8.58 -6.98
C GLU A 200 -11.76 -7.92 -6.41
N ASP A 201 -12.70 -8.74 -5.98
CA ASP A 201 -13.85 -8.30 -5.21
C ASP A 201 -13.39 -7.92 -3.79
N PRO A 202 -13.48 -6.64 -3.37
CA PRO A 202 -13.00 -6.19 -2.07
C PRO A 202 -13.67 -6.92 -0.89
N VAL A 203 -14.93 -7.31 -1.05
CA VAL A 203 -15.68 -8.02 0.02
C VAL A 203 -15.13 -9.44 0.18
N THR A 204 -14.85 -10.14 -0.91
CA THR A 204 -14.23 -11.46 -0.87
C THR A 204 -12.85 -11.39 -0.22
N VAL A 205 -12.00 -10.46 -0.64
CA VAL A 205 -10.66 -10.27 -0.07
C VAL A 205 -10.72 -9.99 1.44
N LEU A 206 -11.67 -9.14 1.85
CA LEU A 206 -11.87 -8.83 3.27
C LEU A 206 -12.20 -10.07 4.08
N VAL A 207 -13.15 -10.88 3.61
CA VAL A 207 -13.60 -12.10 4.30
C VAL A 207 -12.45 -13.12 4.39
N GLU A 208 -11.73 -13.37 3.30
CA GLU A 208 -10.63 -14.33 3.24
C GLU A 208 -9.48 -13.96 4.19
N ILE A 209 -9.12 -12.68 4.28
CA ILE A 209 -8.06 -12.22 5.19
C ILE A 209 -8.54 -12.31 6.65
N GLN A 210 -9.81 -12.00 6.94
CA GLN A 210 -10.37 -12.18 8.27
C GLN A 210 -10.44 -13.66 8.67
N GLN A 211 -10.70 -14.58 7.74
CA GLN A 211 -10.66 -16.02 8.00
C GLN A 211 -9.26 -16.50 8.40
N ALA A 212 -8.21 -15.81 7.98
CA ALA A 212 -6.84 -16.08 8.44
C ALA A 212 -6.54 -15.56 9.86
N GLY A 213 -7.50 -14.89 10.50
CA GLY A 213 -7.39 -14.40 11.89
C GLY A 213 -7.11 -12.89 12.01
N PHE A 214 -7.07 -12.17 10.93
CA PHE A 214 -6.85 -10.71 10.93
C PHE A 214 -8.12 -9.93 11.23
N GLU A 215 -7.94 -8.72 11.77
CA GLU A 215 -8.99 -7.72 11.95
C GLU A 215 -8.81 -6.55 10.98
N LEU A 216 -9.85 -6.15 10.24
CA LEU A 216 -9.81 -4.92 9.45
C LEU A 216 -9.81 -3.72 10.40
N VAL A 217 -8.76 -2.88 10.33
CA VAL A 217 -8.64 -1.69 11.19
C VAL A 217 -8.78 -0.37 10.45
N LYS A 218 -8.50 -0.37 9.14
CA LYS A 218 -8.66 0.82 8.29
C LYS A 218 -8.98 0.42 6.86
N HIS A 219 -9.77 1.25 6.19
CA HIS A 219 -9.92 1.25 4.74
C HIS A 219 -9.88 2.69 4.21
N SER A 220 -9.56 2.88 2.94
CA SER A 220 -9.49 4.20 2.32
C SER A 220 -10.02 4.18 0.90
N ASP A 221 -10.68 5.27 0.52
CA ASP A 221 -11.11 5.60 -0.83
C ASP A 221 -10.06 6.40 -1.63
N MET A 222 -8.86 6.54 -1.09
CA MET A 222 -7.74 7.29 -1.67
C MET A 222 -7.48 6.96 -3.14
N PHE A 223 -7.72 5.72 -3.52
CA PHE A 223 -7.50 5.21 -4.88
C PHE A 223 -8.80 4.96 -5.65
N TYR A 224 -9.92 5.50 -5.16
CA TYR A 224 -11.18 5.47 -5.90
C TYR A 224 -11.06 6.21 -7.24
N ARG A 225 -11.62 5.62 -8.29
CA ARG A 225 -11.63 6.18 -9.65
C ARG A 225 -13.03 6.07 -10.24
N LEU A 226 -13.74 7.19 -10.24
CA LEU A 226 -15.12 7.29 -10.72
C LEU A 226 -15.28 6.90 -12.20
N ASP A 227 -14.24 7.13 -12.99
CA ASP A 227 -14.19 6.88 -14.43
C ASP A 227 -13.72 5.47 -14.80
N ASP A 228 -13.38 4.62 -13.83
CA ASP A 228 -13.12 3.19 -14.05
C ASP A 228 -14.42 2.39 -13.96
N SER A 229 -14.88 1.86 -15.10
CA SER A 229 -16.11 1.06 -15.18
C SER A 229 -16.02 -0.30 -14.49
N LEU A 230 -14.84 -0.74 -14.05
CA LEU A 230 -14.52 -2.03 -13.44
C LEU A 230 -14.73 -3.25 -14.37
N GLN A 231 -14.96 -3.01 -15.67
CA GLN A 231 -15.28 -4.06 -16.64
C GLN A 231 -14.06 -4.63 -17.36
N TYR A 232 -12.97 -3.87 -17.41
CA TYR A 232 -11.81 -4.20 -18.22
C TYR A 232 -10.62 -4.63 -17.39
N GLU A 233 -9.80 -5.53 -17.94
CA GLU A 233 -8.53 -5.89 -17.34
C GLU A 233 -7.61 -4.66 -17.20
N VAL A 234 -6.76 -4.66 -16.18
CA VAL A 234 -6.06 -3.46 -15.70
C VAL A 234 -4.99 -2.90 -16.65
N GLY A 235 -4.52 -3.71 -17.60
CA GLY A 235 -3.54 -3.31 -18.61
C GLY A 235 -4.15 -2.74 -19.88
N ARG A 236 -5.48 -2.77 -20.04
CA ARG A 236 -6.16 -2.22 -21.20
C ARG A 236 -5.91 -0.72 -21.30
N LYS A 237 -5.55 -0.22 -22.48
CA LYS A 237 -5.14 1.18 -22.71
C LYS A 237 -6.13 2.22 -22.18
N THR A 238 -7.43 1.90 -22.13
CA THR A 238 -8.49 2.81 -21.67
C THR A 238 -8.52 3.00 -20.16
N VAL A 239 -7.92 2.09 -19.37
CA VAL A 239 -7.93 2.11 -17.90
C VAL A 239 -6.53 2.01 -17.29
N ALA A 240 -5.51 1.64 -18.08
CA ALA A 240 -4.15 1.47 -17.59
C ALA A 240 -3.64 2.75 -16.93
N GLY A 241 -3.14 2.60 -15.69
CA GLY A 241 -2.68 3.74 -14.89
C GLY A 241 -3.77 4.48 -14.11
N ASN A 242 -5.06 4.28 -14.42
CA ASN A 242 -6.19 4.95 -13.76
C ASN A 242 -7.26 3.98 -13.24
N THR A 243 -6.87 2.78 -12.87
CA THR A 243 -7.79 1.78 -12.32
C THR A 243 -8.19 2.11 -10.89
N ASP A 244 -9.46 1.85 -10.56
CA ASP A 244 -9.96 1.85 -9.18
C ASP A 244 -9.27 0.78 -8.34
N ARG A 245 -8.96 1.10 -7.09
CA ARG A 245 -8.29 0.17 -6.17
C ARG A 245 -8.86 0.33 -4.77
N PHE A 246 -9.14 -0.79 -4.12
CA PHE A 246 -9.39 -0.81 -2.70
C PHE A 246 -8.07 -0.73 -1.93
N PHE A 247 -8.15 -0.23 -0.70
CA PHE A 247 -7.02 -0.08 0.20
C PHE A 247 -7.44 -0.47 1.60
N PHE A 248 -6.93 -1.62 2.06
CA PHE A 248 -7.20 -2.18 3.37
C PHE A 248 -5.95 -2.26 4.23
N VAL A 249 -6.11 -2.01 5.52
CA VAL A 249 -5.10 -2.28 6.55
C VAL A 249 -5.74 -3.20 7.57
N PHE A 250 -5.19 -4.39 7.68
CA PHE A 250 -5.56 -5.37 8.68
C PHE A 250 -4.54 -5.39 9.80
N LYS A 251 -4.94 -5.84 10.98
CA LYS A 251 -4.08 -6.02 12.15
C LYS A 251 -4.15 -7.46 12.61
N LYS A 252 -3.00 -8.06 12.94
CA LYS A 252 -2.94 -9.29 13.72
C LYS A 252 -3.32 -8.93 15.16
N PRO A 253 -4.29 -9.60 15.78
CA PRO A 253 -4.62 -9.40 17.19
C PRO A 253 -3.40 -9.50 18.12
N GLU A 254 -3.53 -8.88 19.33
CA GLU A 254 -2.48 -8.92 20.37
C GLU A 254 -2.29 -10.32 20.92
#